data_c96d86ab0b51041093c0bd423deabc6c
#
_entry.id   c96d86ab0b51041093c0bd423deabc6c
#
_cell.length_a   1.000
_cell.length_b   1.000
_cell.length_c   1.000
_cell.angle_alpha   90.00
_cell.angle_beta   90.00
_cell.angle_gamma   90.00
#
_symmetry.space_group_name_H-M   'P 1'
#
loop_
_entity.id
_entity.type
_entity.pdbx_description
1 polymer ?
#
loop_
_entity_poly.entity_id
_entity_poly.type
_entity_poly.pdbx_seq_one_letter_code
_entity_poly.pdbx_strand_id
1 'polypeptide(L)'
;TRYTRSPYDPHRIETCSIQKGEWVMVNSKKASGIWVSDSSSKEEGSSQPKGDSLSRRKPSQDRSKERMEKILAAAEACILEMGAANLKISDIAAASGMANASVYQYFSNREEIIQALLERYLDYFYEQNTQLLGPVDSVEAFLIYLEDVVYGYHDYVKSNATYRAIWMDSQGWAELRAIDRKDNIRLAHAWVEKVMEFVPDLKADMAPNVFLTCIETGAHMTRVSVEIGGRVERIMMDEMIAMVRGHLSTFLRDH
;
A
#
# COMPACT_ATOMS: atom_id res chain seq x y z
N THR A 1 -33.58 12.51 14.04
CA THR A 1 -33.07 12.27 12.69
C THR A 1 -32.42 10.88 12.73
N ARG A 2 -33.05 9.93 12.05
CA ARG A 2 -32.56 8.53 12.04
C ARG A 2 -31.40 8.47 11.06
N TYR A 3 -30.21 8.21 11.58
CA TYR A 3 -29.04 7.76 10.78
C TYR A 3 -29.41 6.42 10.14
N THR A 4 -29.58 6.40 8.84
CA THR A 4 -29.64 5.15 8.08
C THR A 4 -28.24 4.59 8.02
N ARG A 5 -28.05 3.39 8.57
CA ARG A 5 -26.80 2.63 8.57
C ARG A 5 -26.22 2.58 7.16
N SER A 6 -24.92 2.87 7.07
CA SER A 6 -24.03 2.50 5.96
C SER A 6 -24.31 1.05 5.50
N PRO A 7 -24.24 0.73 4.21
CA PRO A 7 -24.35 -0.64 3.71
C PRO A 7 -23.17 -1.55 4.14
N TYR A 8 -22.25 -1.04 4.94
CA TYR A 8 -21.16 -1.83 5.52
C TYR A 8 -21.72 -2.83 6.53
N ASP A 9 -21.77 -4.09 6.14
CA ASP A 9 -22.07 -5.22 7.02
C ASP A 9 -20.78 -5.66 7.71
N PRO A 10 -20.63 -5.42 9.04
CA PRO A 10 -19.43 -5.85 9.77
C PRO A 10 -19.28 -7.37 9.85
N HIS A 11 -20.26 -8.14 9.38
CA HIS A 11 -20.19 -9.59 9.23
C HIS A 11 -19.80 -10.05 7.82
N ARG A 12 -19.61 -9.11 6.90
CA ARG A 12 -19.08 -9.38 5.57
C ARG A 12 -17.54 -9.29 5.58
N ILE A 13 -16.93 -10.07 6.47
CA ILE A 13 -15.48 -10.23 6.50
C ILE A 13 -15.12 -11.18 5.36
N GLU A 14 -14.84 -10.62 4.21
CA GLU A 14 -14.02 -11.28 3.23
C GLU A 14 -12.59 -11.24 3.77
N THR A 15 -12.18 -12.35 4.36
CA THR A 15 -10.83 -12.47 4.90
C THR A 15 -9.83 -12.43 3.75
N CYS A 16 -9.03 -11.38 3.70
CA CYS A 16 -7.89 -11.30 2.81
C CYS A 16 -6.78 -12.19 3.35
N SER A 17 -6.39 -13.23 2.63
CA SER A 17 -5.27 -14.09 3.01
C SER A 17 -4.15 -13.98 1.97
N ILE A 18 -2.91 -13.91 2.46
CA ILE A 18 -1.73 -13.96 1.60
C ILE A 18 -1.45 -15.42 1.26
N GLN A 19 -1.63 -15.82 0.01
CA GLN A 19 -1.11 -17.07 -0.53
C GLN A 19 -0.07 -16.76 -1.61
N LYS A 20 1.17 -17.22 -1.39
CA LYS A 20 2.30 -17.08 -2.33
C LYS A 20 2.68 -15.63 -2.69
N GLY A 21 2.53 -14.67 -1.74
CA GLY A 21 2.93 -13.27 -1.98
C GLY A 21 1.89 -12.43 -2.72
N GLU A 22 0.71 -12.96 -2.98
CA GLU A 22 -0.42 -12.23 -3.57
C GLU A 22 -1.60 -12.18 -2.60
N TRP A 23 -2.23 -11.03 -2.49
CA TRP A 23 -3.47 -10.86 -1.73
C TRP A 23 -4.63 -11.42 -2.53
N VAL A 24 -5.25 -12.49 -2.00
CA VAL A 24 -6.46 -13.07 -2.59
C VAL A 24 -7.65 -12.67 -1.72
N MET A 25 -8.62 -11.98 -2.31
CA MET A 25 -9.93 -11.77 -1.68
C MET A 25 -10.65 -13.12 -1.61
N VAL A 26 -10.79 -13.67 -0.43
CA VAL A 26 -11.55 -14.91 -0.24
C VAL A 26 -12.99 -14.55 0.08
N ASN A 27 -13.83 -14.55 -0.96
CA ASN A 27 -15.26 -14.45 -0.78
C ASN A 27 -15.82 -15.81 -0.34
N SER A 28 -16.33 -15.93 0.86
CA SER A 28 -16.76 -17.18 1.46
C SER A 28 -18.09 -17.75 0.91
N LYS A 29 -18.59 -17.23 -0.22
CA LYS A 29 -19.75 -17.82 -0.93
C LYS A 29 -19.55 -17.78 -2.45
N LYS A 30 -19.10 -18.94 -3.00
CA LYS A 30 -19.06 -19.30 -4.41
C LYS A 30 -18.09 -18.47 -5.29
N ALA A 31 -16.91 -18.97 -5.50
CA ALA A 31 -16.17 -18.69 -6.71
C ALA A 31 -15.62 -19.98 -7.31
N SER A 32 -16.31 -20.45 -8.31
CA SER A 32 -15.70 -21.20 -9.41
C SER A 32 -15.48 -20.20 -10.54
N GLY A 33 -14.23 -19.82 -10.77
CA GLY A 33 -13.88 -18.88 -11.84
C GLY A 33 -12.40 -18.57 -11.80
N ILE A 34 -11.59 -19.54 -12.21
CA ILE A 34 -10.16 -19.34 -12.47
C ILE A 34 -10.07 -18.50 -13.75
N TRP A 35 -9.55 -17.29 -13.66
CA TRP A 35 -9.07 -16.57 -14.84
C TRP A 35 -7.64 -17.00 -15.11
N VAL A 36 -7.51 -17.98 -16.02
CA VAL A 36 -6.24 -18.32 -16.65
C VAL A 36 -6.13 -17.45 -17.90
N SER A 37 -5.18 -16.56 -17.94
CA SER A 37 -4.80 -15.90 -19.19
C SER A 37 -4.04 -16.90 -20.05
N ASP A 38 -4.76 -17.51 -20.98
CA ASP A 38 -4.20 -18.36 -22.01
C ASP A 38 -3.67 -17.46 -23.14
N SER A 39 -2.36 -17.43 -23.29
CA SER A 39 -1.71 -16.85 -24.45
C SER A 39 -0.87 -17.92 -25.13
N SER A 40 -1.59 -18.83 -25.84
CA SER A 40 -0.97 -19.69 -26.84
C SER A 40 -1.58 -19.37 -28.21
N SER A 41 -0.87 -18.67 -29.04
CA SER A 41 -1.02 -18.77 -30.49
C SER A 41 0.36 -18.97 -31.11
N LYS A 42 0.52 -20.17 -31.64
CA LYS A 42 1.57 -20.55 -32.58
C LYS A 42 1.37 -19.79 -33.88
N GLU A 43 2.46 -19.30 -34.47
CA GLU A 43 2.66 -19.38 -35.92
C GLU A 43 4.14 -19.44 -36.25
N GLU A 44 4.44 -20.37 -37.15
CA GLU A 44 5.73 -20.70 -37.74
C GLU A 44 6.14 -19.67 -38.81
N GLY A 45 7.44 -19.51 -39.01
CA GLY A 45 7.91 -19.05 -40.32
C GLY A 45 9.19 -18.19 -40.30
N SER A 46 10.33 -18.87 -40.42
CA SER A 46 11.53 -18.55 -41.21
C SER A 46 12.27 -17.21 -41.08
N SER A 47 13.57 -17.43 -41.03
CA SER A 47 14.72 -16.59 -41.41
C SER A 47 15.35 -15.69 -40.37
N GLN A 48 16.56 -16.15 -39.94
CA GLN A 48 17.58 -15.30 -39.31
C GLN A 48 18.04 -14.14 -40.21
N PRO A 49 18.43 -13.02 -39.60
CA PRO A 49 19.86 -12.74 -39.58
C PRO A 49 20.43 -12.32 -38.20
N LYS A 50 21.70 -12.58 -38.07
CA LYS A 50 22.60 -12.31 -36.95
C LYS A 50 22.60 -10.83 -36.52
N GLY A 51 22.49 -10.62 -35.21
CA GLY A 51 22.64 -9.30 -34.60
C GLY A 51 22.53 -9.39 -33.07
N ASP A 52 23.50 -10.06 -32.46
CA ASP A 52 23.50 -10.44 -31.05
C ASP A 52 24.16 -9.36 -30.18
N SER A 53 23.38 -8.46 -29.56
CA SER A 53 23.91 -7.61 -28.47
C SER A 53 22.90 -7.19 -27.38
N LEU A 54 21.64 -7.62 -27.45
CA LEU A 54 20.62 -7.22 -26.47
C LEU A 54 20.26 -8.30 -25.43
N SER A 55 20.77 -9.52 -25.59
CA SER A 55 20.40 -10.69 -24.75
C SER A 55 21.17 -10.80 -23.42
N ARG A 56 22.25 -10.06 -23.19
CA ARG A 56 23.10 -10.24 -21.99
C ARG A 56 22.71 -9.41 -20.76
N ARG A 57 21.82 -8.42 -20.90
CA ARG A 57 21.42 -7.56 -19.76
C ARG A 57 20.28 -8.16 -18.91
N LYS A 58 19.33 -8.88 -19.49
CA LYS A 58 18.20 -9.49 -18.76
C LYS A 58 18.61 -10.47 -17.65
N PRO A 59 19.44 -11.49 -17.88
CA PRO A 59 19.73 -12.49 -16.83
C PRO A 59 20.49 -11.96 -15.61
N SER A 60 21.26 -10.88 -15.77
CA SER A 60 22.01 -10.26 -14.66
C SER A 60 21.09 -9.38 -13.79
N GLN A 61 20.16 -8.68 -14.42
CA GLN A 61 19.22 -7.80 -13.74
C GLN A 61 18.17 -8.59 -12.97
N ASP A 62 17.70 -9.69 -13.52
CA ASP A 62 16.73 -10.58 -12.87
C ASP A 62 17.36 -11.25 -11.63
N ARG A 63 18.59 -11.75 -11.74
CA ARG A 63 19.32 -12.29 -10.59
C ARG A 63 19.60 -11.26 -9.48
N SER A 64 19.82 -10.01 -9.86
CA SER A 64 20.00 -8.92 -8.89
C SER A 64 18.71 -8.63 -8.15
N LYS A 65 17.57 -8.58 -8.85
CA LYS A 65 16.25 -8.43 -8.25
C LYS A 65 15.91 -9.58 -7.30
N GLU A 66 16.11 -10.82 -7.74
CA GLU A 66 15.87 -12.02 -6.90
C GLU A 66 16.68 -11.98 -5.59
N ARG A 67 17.95 -11.53 -5.65
CA ARG A 67 18.78 -11.40 -4.45
C ARG A 67 18.29 -10.28 -3.53
N MET A 68 17.89 -9.14 -4.08
CA MET A 68 17.32 -8.03 -3.32
C MET A 68 16.03 -8.47 -2.63
N GLU A 69 15.13 -9.15 -3.33
CA GLU A 69 13.89 -9.70 -2.75
C GLU A 69 14.19 -10.71 -1.63
N LYS A 70 15.22 -11.54 -1.79
CA LYS A 70 15.64 -12.48 -0.76
C LYS A 70 16.15 -11.77 0.51
N ILE A 71 16.88 -10.66 0.34
CA ILE A 71 17.33 -9.83 1.48
C ILE A 71 16.13 -9.20 2.17
N LEU A 72 15.19 -8.61 1.42
CA LEU A 72 14.02 -7.95 1.96
C LEU A 72 13.11 -8.94 2.69
N ALA A 73 12.87 -10.12 2.13
CA ALA A 73 12.08 -11.17 2.78
C ALA A 73 12.73 -11.68 4.09
N ALA A 74 14.06 -11.81 4.11
CA ALA A 74 14.79 -12.16 5.33
C ALA A 74 14.70 -11.04 6.38
N ALA A 75 14.79 -9.78 5.96
CA ALA A 75 14.64 -8.64 6.85
C ALA A 75 13.24 -8.57 7.47
N GLU A 76 12.17 -8.84 6.71
CA GLU A 76 10.81 -8.95 7.24
C GLU A 76 10.69 -10.01 8.34
N ALA A 77 11.25 -11.21 8.11
CA ALA A 77 11.25 -12.26 9.11
C ALA A 77 11.99 -11.85 10.39
N CYS A 78 13.16 -11.22 10.27
CA CYS A 78 13.91 -10.70 11.40
C CYS A 78 13.17 -9.59 12.15
N ILE A 79 12.50 -8.67 11.43
CA ILE A 79 11.70 -7.59 12.03
C ILE A 79 10.54 -8.17 12.85
N LEU A 80 9.87 -9.19 12.36
CA LEU A 80 8.79 -9.87 13.09
C LEU A 80 9.28 -10.53 14.38
N GLU A 81 10.51 -11.04 14.40
CA GLU A 81 11.07 -11.74 15.55
C GLU A 81 11.63 -10.79 16.61
N MET A 82 12.36 -9.74 16.19
CA MET A 82 13.14 -8.90 17.10
C MET A 82 12.82 -7.41 17.07
N GLY A 83 11.90 -6.97 16.19
CA GLY A 83 11.59 -5.56 15.94
C GLY A 83 12.59 -4.87 15.01
N ALA A 84 12.14 -3.79 14.34
CA ALA A 84 12.96 -3.08 13.37
C ALA A 84 14.15 -2.34 14.05
N ALA A 85 13.97 -1.86 15.28
CA ALA A 85 15.04 -1.19 16.03
C ALA A 85 16.25 -2.09 16.33
N ASN A 86 16.04 -3.39 16.47
CA ASN A 86 17.09 -4.36 16.80
C ASN A 86 17.71 -5.05 15.58
N LEU A 87 17.20 -4.80 14.39
CA LEU A 87 17.63 -5.42 13.14
C LEU A 87 19.11 -5.18 12.87
N LYS A 88 19.86 -6.23 12.49
CA LYS A 88 21.26 -6.15 12.08
C LYS A 88 21.45 -6.82 10.72
N ILE A 89 22.40 -6.31 9.94
CA ILE A 89 22.75 -6.92 8.65
C ILE A 89 23.21 -8.36 8.80
N SER A 90 23.92 -8.70 9.90
CA SER A 90 24.33 -10.08 10.19
C SER A 90 23.17 -11.06 10.32
N ASP A 91 22.06 -10.61 10.92
CA ASP A 91 20.88 -11.44 11.13
C ASP A 91 20.16 -11.67 9.80
N ILE A 92 20.03 -10.61 8.98
CA ILE A 92 19.49 -10.69 7.63
C ILE A 92 20.34 -11.63 6.75
N ALA A 93 21.66 -11.52 6.81
CA ALA A 93 22.58 -12.38 6.05
C ALA A 93 22.41 -13.84 6.45
N ALA A 94 22.36 -14.13 7.75
CA ALA A 94 22.11 -15.47 8.28
C ALA A 94 20.74 -16.02 7.81
N ALA A 95 19.67 -15.24 7.96
CA ALA A 95 18.31 -15.62 7.56
C ALA A 95 18.16 -15.82 6.04
N SER A 96 18.85 -14.99 5.23
CA SER A 96 18.84 -15.10 3.77
C SER A 96 19.78 -16.20 3.24
N GLY A 97 20.66 -16.77 4.07
CA GLY A 97 21.70 -17.70 3.64
C GLY A 97 22.76 -17.05 2.75
N MET A 98 22.98 -15.73 2.90
CA MET A 98 23.95 -14.95 2.14
C MET A 98 25.12 -14.54 3.04
N ALA A 99 26.30 -14.31 2.43
CA ALA A 99 27.41 -13.70 3.17
C ALA A 99 27.11 -12.21 3.46
N ASN A 100 27.55 -11.68 4.61
CA ASN A 100 27.41 -10.25 4.95
C ASN A 100 27.88 -9.33 3.81
N ALA A 101 29.05 -9.63 3.23
CA ALA A 101 29.59 -8.87 2.11
C ALA A 101 28.65 -8.82 0.89
N SER A 102 27.84 -9.86 0.69
CA SER A 102 26.85 -9.90 -0.39
C SER A 102 25.65 -9.02 -0.09
N VAL A 103 25.22 -8.90 1.17
CA VAL A 103 24.14 -7.97 1.57
C VAL A 103 24.61 -6.53 1.39
N TYR A 104 25.85 -6.21 1.80
CA TYR A 104 26.45 -4.88 1.63
C TYR A 104 26.60 -4.43 0.16
N GLN A 105 26.55 -5.33 -0.81
CA GLN A 105 26.52 -4.97 -2.23
C GLN A 105 25.20 -4.34 -2.65
N TYR A 106 24.11 -4.56 -1.90
CA TYR A 106 22.76 -4.05 -2.18
C TYR A 106 22.34 -2.93 -1.24
N PHE A 107 22.74 -3.00 0.02
CA PHE A 107 22.35 -2.04 1.06
C PHE A 107 23.55 -1.70 1.93
N SER A 108 23.85 -0.42 2.06
CA SER A 108 25.01 0.05 2.83
C SER A 108 24.83 -0.08 4.34
N ASN A 109 23.56 -0.09 4.79
CA ASN A 109 23.18 -0.18 6.20
C ASN A 109 21.78 -0.77 6.35
N ARG A 110 21.36 -1.04 7.58
CA ARG A 110 20.01 -1.58 7.87
C ARG A 110 18.91 -0.57 7.58
N GLU A 111 19.22 0.70 7.73
CA GLU A 111 18.30 1.81 7.50
C GLU A 111 17.81 1.81 6.05
N GLU A 112 18.69 1.60 5.08
CA GLU A 112 18.34 1.47 3.67
C GLU A 112 17.41 0.26 3.41
N ILE A 113 17.61 -0.85 4.13
CA ILE A 113 16.72 -2.02 4.01
C ILE A 113 15.33 -1.70 4.54
N ILE A 114 15.24 -1.02 5.69
CA ILE A 114 13.95 -0.63 6.28
C ILE A 114 13.24 0.40 5.39
N GLN A 115 13.97 1.35 4.80
CA GLN A 115 13.43 2.29 3.83
C GLN A 115 12.87 1.57 2.60
N ALA A 116 13.61 0.64 2.03
CA ALA A 116 13.16 -0.14 0.87
C ALA A 116 11.92 -1.00 1.18
N LEU A 117 11.82 -1.54 2.41
CA LEU A 117 10.62 -2.24 2.86
C LEU A 117 9.42 -1.29 2.98
N LEU A 118 9.62 -0.11 3.59
CA LEU A 118 8.56 0.89 3.72
C LEU A 118 8.07 1.34 2.34
N GLU A 119 8.99 1.71 1.43
CA GLU A 119 8.65 2.11 0.06
C GLU A 119 7.84 1.03 -0.66
N ARG A 120 8.21 -0.25 -0.53
CA ARG A 120 7.46 -1.37 -1.13
C ARG A 120 6.03 -1.47 -0.59
N TYR A 121 5.83 -1.29 0.71
CA TYR A 121 4.50 -1.30 1.31
C TYR A 121 3.65 -0.10 0.85
N LEU A 122 4.25 1.08 0.78
CA LEU A 122 3.57 2.29 0.32
C LEU A 122 3.22 2.21 -1.17
N ASP A 123 4.13 1.71 -2.02
CA ASP A 123 3.86 1.51 -3.44
C ASP A 123 2.71 0.53 -3.67
N TYR A 124 2.71 -0.61 -2.96
CA TYR A 124 1.59 -1.55 -3.01
C TYR A 124 0.28 -0.87 -2.63
N PHE A 125 0.26 -0.11 -1.52
CA PHE A 125 -0.94 0.56 -1.06
C PHE A 125 -1.40 1.65 -2.03
N TYR A 126 -0.49 2.41 -2.61
CA TYR A 126 -0.77 3.40 -3.64
C TYR A 126 -1.41 2.77 -4.88
N GLU A 127 -0.86 1.65 -5.36
CA GLU A 127 -1.42 0.93 -6.51
C GLU A 127 -2.85 0.45 -6.24
N GLN A 128 -3.11 -0.13 -5.06
CA GLN A 128 -4.47 -0.54 -4.69
C GLN A 128 -5.43 0.65 -4.64
N ASN A 129 -5.02 1.77 -4.05
CA ASN A 129 -5.84 2.98 -3.98
C ASN A 129 -6.17 3.53 -5.37
N THR A 130 -5.19 3.62 -6.26
CA THR A 130 -5.40 4.16 -7.60
C THR A 130 -6.26 3.23 -8.47
N GLN A 131 -6.20 1.92 -8.28
CA GLN A 131 -7.12 0.98 -8.93
C GLN A 131 -8.57 1.18 -8.47
N LEU A 132 -8.80 1.34 -7.17
CA LEU A 132 -10.13 1.63 -6.62
C LEU A 132 -10.65 3.01 -7.03
N LEU A 133 -9.76 3.98 -7.18
CA LEU A 133 -10.08 5.35 -7.61
C LEU A 133 -10.50 5.40 -9.09
N GLY A 134 -9.99 4.52 -9.93
CA GLY A 134 -10.23 4.52 -11.37
C GLY A 134 -11.70 4.66 -11.80
N PRO A 135 -12.63 3.84 -11.28
CA PRO A 135 -14.06 3.89 -11.64
C PRO A 135 -14.87 5.01 -10.98
N VAL A 136 -14.27 5.81 -10.09
CA VAL A 136 -14.97 6.92 -9.40
C VAL A 136 -15.31 8.03 -10.40
N ASP A 137 -16.58 8.45 -10.46
CA ASP A 137 -17.11 9.38 -11.46
C ASP A 137 -17.99 10.50 -10.89
N SER A 138 -18.13 10.56 -9.57
CA SER A 138 -18.99 11.53 -8.88
C SER A 138 -18.51 11.78 -7.45
N VAL A 139 -18.96 12.89 -6.87
CA VAL A 139 -18.68 13.22 -5.46
C VAL A 139 -19.15 12.12 -4.51
N GLU A 140 -20.35 11.57 -4.73
CA GLU A 140 -20.86 10.49 -3.87
C GLU A 140 -20.03 9.20 -4.01
N ALA A 141 -19.66 8.83 -5.24
CA ALA A 141 -18.77 7.70 -5.48
C ALA A 141 -17.39 7.91 -4.83
N PHE A 142 -16.87 9.14 -4.86
CA PHE A 142 -15.61 9.48 -4.19
C PHE A 142 -15.70 9.37 -2.67
N LEU A 143 -16.83 9.79 -2.07
CA LEU A 143 -17.04 9.66 -0.63
C LEU A 143 -17.21 8.20 -0.18
N ILE A 144 -17.76 7.32 -1.04
CA ILE A 144 -17.80 5.86 -0.80
C ILE A 144 -16.39 5.26 -0.93
N TYR A 145 -15.67 5.60 -1.99
CA TYR A 145 -14.27 5.20 -2.18
C TYR A 145 -13.40 5.54 -0.96
N LEU A 146 -13.58 6.72 -0.37
CA LEU A 146 -12.89 7.13 0.83
C LEU A 146 -13.08 6.17 2.01
N GLU A 147 -14.32 5.74 2.24
CA GLU A 147 -14.62 4.76 3.28
C GLU A 147 -13.91 3.43 3.01
N ASP A 148 -13.99 2.94 1.77
CA ASP A 148 -13.36 1.68 1.36
C ASP A 148 -11.82 1.74 1.52
N VAL A 149 -11.19 2.86 1.14
CA VAL A 149 -9.76 3.08 1.32
C VAL A 149 -9.35 3.09 2.79
N VAL A 150 -10.10 3.79 3.63
CA VAL A 150 -9.79 3.88 5.06
C VAL A 150 -9.94 2.53 5.74
N TYR A 151 -11.00 1.79 5.47
CA TYR A 151 -11.17 0.44 6.03
C TYR A 151 -10.15 -0.55 5.45
N GLY A 152 -9.86 -0.47 4.16
CA GLY A 152 -8.81 -1.29 3.54
C GLY A 152 -7.44 -1.03 4.15
N TYR A 153 -7.10 0.22 4.40
CA TYR A 153 -5.86 0.58 5.11
C TYR A 153 -5.87 0.10 6.57
N HIS A 154 -6.98 0.21 7.26
CA HIS A 154 -7.13 -0.32 8.63
C HIS A 154 -6.85 -1.82 8.67
N ASP A 155 -7.46 -2.59 7.78
CA ASP A 155 -7.27 -4.04 7.72
C ASP A 155 -5.84 -4.40 7.34
N TYR A 156 -5.22 -3.63 6.45
CA TYR A 156 -3.82 -3.77 6.09
C TYR A 156 -2.89 -3.51 7.29
N VAL A 157 -3.07 -2.42 8.01
CA VAL A 157 -2.29 -2.10 9.21
C VAL A 157 -2.47 -3.19 10.26
N LYS A 158 -3.69 -3.69 10.45
CA LYS A 158 -4.02 -4.71 11.44
C LYS A 158 -3.41 -6.07 11.11
N SER A 159 -3.42 -6.46 9.86
CA SER A 159 -2.91 -7.77 9.39
C SER A 159 -1.40 -7.80 9.18
N ASN A 160 -0.76 -6.65 8.88
CA ASN A 160 0.65 -6.59 8.55
C ASN A 160 1.51 -6.16 9.76
N ALA A 161 1.98 -7.16 10.52
CA ALA A 161 2.79 -6.91 11.72
C ALA A 161 4.15 -6.27 11.39
N THR A 162 4.76 -6.60 10.25
CA THR A 162 6.04 -6.00 9.82
C THR A 162 5.87 -4.53 9.51
N TYR A 163 4.83 -4.16 8.76
CA TYR A 163 4.51 -2.76 8.48
C TYR A 163 4.30 -1.96 9.77
N ARG A 164 3.51 -2.53 10.73
CA ARG A 164 3.32 -1.89 12.05
C ARG A 164 4.62 -1.68 12.79
N ALA A 165 5.50 -2.70 12.84
CA ALA A 165 6.79 -2.59 13.53
C ALA A 165 7.67 -1.51 12.91
N ILE A 166 7.76 -1.45 11.57
CA ILE A 166 8.49 -0.40 10.85
C ILE A 166 7.90 0.97 11.16
N TRP A 167 6.58 1.10 11.10
CA TRP A 167 5.91 2.37 11.32
C TRP A 167 6.07 2.88 12.76
N MET A 168 5.94 2.02 13.77
CA MET A 168 6.16 2.38 15.18
C MET A 168 7.58 2.89 15.41
N ASP A 169 8.58 2.20 14.84
CA ASP A 169 9.98 2.61 14.94
C ASP A 169 10.28 3.87 14.13
N SER A 170 9.51 4.14 13.05
CA SER A 170 9.68 5.31 12.19
C SER A 170 9.36 6.64 12.86
N GLN A 171 8.61 6.63 13.97
CA GLN A 171 8.26 7.87 14.68
C GLN A 171 9.49 8.66 15.13
N GLY A 172 10.59 7.97 15.40
CA GLY A 172 11.89 8.56 15.70
C GLY A 172 12.75 8.95 14.47
N TRP A 173 12.40 8.49 13.27
CA TRP A 173 13.25 8.60 12.08
C TRP A 173 12.70 9.61 11.07
N ALA A 174 13.41 10.71 10.88
CA ALA A 174 13.00 11.79 9.98
C ALA A 174 12.90 11.32 8.52
N GLU A 175 13.80 10.43 8.11
CA GLU A 175 13.88 9.87 6.76
C GLU A 175 12.63 9.02 6.43
N LEU A 176 12.21 8.14 7.33
CA LEU A 176 11.02 7.31 7.14
C LEU A 176 9.74 8.16 7.12
N ARG A 177 9.65 9.19 7.99
CA ARG A 177 8.54 10.15 7.93
C ARG A 177 8.51 10.94 6.62
N ALA A 178 9.68 11.24 6.05
CA ALA A 178 9.75 11.94 4.77
C ALA A 178 9.26 11.07 3.61
N ILE A 179 9.55 9.76 3.64
CA ILE A 179 9.06 8.77 2.67
C ILE A 179 7.53 8.64 2.77
N ASP A 180 6.98 8.45 3.97
CA ASP A 180 5.52 8.35 4.23
C ASP A 180 4.81 9.62 3.71
N ARG A 181 5.33 10.80 4.05
CA ARG A 181 4.77 12.07 3.59
C ARG A 181 4.82 12.25 2.07
N LYS A 182 5.92 11.86 1.44
CA LYS A 182 6.05 11.91 -0.02
C LYS A 182 4.98 11.05 -0.69
N ASP A 183 4.70 9.88 -0.15
CA ASP A 183 3.65 8.99 -0.66
C ASP A 183 2.25 9.58 -0.45
N ASN A 184 1.96 10.14 0.73
CA ASN A 184 0.70 10.83 1.00
C ASN A 184 0.47 12.02 0.06
N ILE A 185 1.51 12.79 -0.28
CA ILE A 185 1.45 13.87 -1.29
C ILE A 185 1.13 13.29 -2.68
N ARG A 186 1.79 12.19 -3.07
CA ARG A 186 1.53 11.49 -4.33
C ARG A 186 0.06 11.06 -4.45
N LEU A 187 -0.50 10.50 -3.39
CA LEU A 187 -1.90 10.09 -3.33
C LEU A 187 -2.85 11.30 -3.38
N ALA A 188 -2.53 12.39 -2.67
CA ALA A 188 -3.33 13.62 -2.71
C ALA A 188 -3.43 14.18 -4.12
N HIS A 189 -2.33 14.18 -4.88
CA HIS A 189 -2.34 14.60 -6.29
C HIS A 189 -3.21 13.69 -7.16
N ALA A 190 -3.13 12.37 -7.00
CA ALA A 190 -4.00 11.44 -7.72
C ALA A 190 -5.48 11.69 -7.43
N TRP A 191 -5.84 12.04 -6.19
CA TRP A 191 -7.21 12.41 -5.83
C TRP A 191 -7.64 13.73 -6.49
N VAL A 192 -6.77 14.74 -6.53
CA VAL A 192 -7.07 16.01 -7.23
C VAL A 192 -7.35 15.76 -8.71
N GLU A 193 -6.44 15.06 -9.39
CA GLU A 193 -6.58 14.75 -10.82
C GLU A 193 -7.91 14.04 -11.10
N LYS A 194 -8.26 13.05 -10.27
CA LYS A 194 -9.50 12.29 -10.46
C LYS A 194 -10.75 13.12 -10.15
N VAL A 195 -10.76 13.88 -9.07
CA VAL A 195 -11.93 14.68 -8.68
C VAL A 195 -12.19 15.80 -9.69
N MET A 196 -11.16 16.38 -10.31
CA MET A 196 -11.34 17.39 -11.35
C MET A 196 -12.05 16.87 -12.60
N GLU A 197 -12.14 15.57 -12.83
CA GLU A 197 -12.91 14.99 -13.94
C GLU A 197 -14.44 15.25 -13.79
N PHE A 198 -14.94 15.35 -12.55
CA PHE A 198 -16.37 15.54 -12.26
C PHE A 198 -16.68 16.76 -11.39
N VAL A 199 -15.65 17.46 -10.88
CA VAL A 199 -15.72 18.77 -10.21
C VAL A 199 -14.75 19.73 -10.90
N PRO A 200 -15.10 20.25 -12.10
CA PRO A 200 -14.17 21.06 -12.91
C PRO A 200 -13.74 22.37 -12.24
N ASP A 201 -14.62 22.94 -11.41
CA ASP A 201 -14.39 24.19 -10.68
C ASP A 201 -13.66 24.00 -9.34
N LEU A 202 -13.12 22.78 -9.09
CA LEU A 202 -12.36 22.49 -7.88
C LEU A 202 -11.22 23.50 -7.71
N LYS A 203 -11.11 24.11 -6.54
CA LYS A 203 -10.02 25.05 -6.21
C LYS A 203 -8.67 24.35 -6.22
N ALA A 204 -8.02 24.35 -7.37
CA ALA A 204 -6.77 23.63 -7.62
C ALA A 204 -5.59 24.09 -6.72
N ASP A 205 -5.63 25.31 -6.19
CA ASP A 205 -4.67 25.85 -5.22
C ASP A 205 -4.86 25.32 -3.80
N MET A 206 -6.07 24.92 -3.43
CA MET A 206 -6.42 24.43 -2.10
C MET A 206 -6.55 22.90 -2.04
N ALA A 207 -7.10 22.29 -3.08
CA ALA A 207 -7.46 20.87 -3.09
C ALA A 207 -6.32 19.92 -2.70
N PRO A 208 -5.06 20.10 -3.18
CA PRO A 208 -3.96 19.21 -2.77
C PRO A 208 -3.72 19.22 -1.26
N ASN A 209 -3.82 20.41 -0.62
CA ASN A 209 -3.61 20.54 0.82
C ASN A 209 -4.79 20.00 1.62
N VAL A 210 -6.03 20.18 1.13
CA VAL A 210 -7.23 19.62 1.75
C VAL A 210 -7.18 18.10 1.72
N PHE A 211 -6.90 17.50 0.56
CA PHE A 211 -6.79 16.06 0.44
C PHE A 211 -5.62 15.49 1.24
N LEU A 212 -4.44 16.14 1.19
CA LEU A 212 -3.31 15.74 2.02
C LEU A 212 -3.65 15.76 3.52
N THR A 213 -4.37 16.79 3.99
CA THR A 213 -4.81 16.86 5.39
C THR A 213 -5.72 15.68 5.75
N CYS A 214 -6.64 15.31 4.86
CA CYS A 214 -7.52 14.16 5.07
C CYS A 214 -6.74 12.83 5.07
N ILE A 215 -5.79 12.66 4.15
CA ILE A 215 -4.95 11.46 4.05
C ILE A 215 -4.07 11.32 5.30
N GLU A 216 -3.34 12.37 5.69
CA GLU A 216 -2.49 12.36 6.90
C GLU A 216 -3.30 12.07 8.16
N THR A 217 -4.48 12.69 8.29
CA THR A 217 -5.38 12.44 9.42
C THR A 217 -5.87 11.00 9.43
N GLY A 218 -6.36 10.52 8.29
CA GLY A 218 -6.85 9.15 8.13
C GLY A 218 -5.76 8.11 8.43
N ALA A 219 -4.59 8.27 7.84
CA ALA A 219 -3.47 7.37 8.02
C ALA A 219 -2.99 7.34 9.48
N HIS A 220 -2.80 8.51 10.11
CA HIS A 220 -2.35 8.60 11.49
C HIS A 220 -3.38 8.00 12.47
N MET A 221 -4.64 8.43 12.36
CA MET A 221 -5.71 7.97 13.26
C MET A 221 -5.97 6.47 13.13
N THR A 222 -5.89 5.91 11.91
CA THR A 222 -6.00 4.47 11.70
C THR A 222 -4.89 3.72 12.45
N ARG A 223 -3.65 4.16 12.33
CA ARG A 223 -2.51 3.51 13.02
C ARG A 223 -2.66 3.57 14.53
N VAL A 224 -3.04 4.73 15.06
CA VAL A 224 -3.30 4.91 16.50
C VAL A 224 -4.48 4.05 16.97
N SER A 225 -5.55 3.96 16.19
CA SER A 225 -6.73 3.15 16.55
C SER A 225 -6.39 1.66 16.66
N VAL A 226 -5.60 1.14 15.72
CA VAL A 226 -5.12 -0.26 15.74
C VAL A 226 -4.21 -0.53 16.95
N GLU A 227 -3.36 0.44 17.34
CA GLU A 227 -2.50 0.32 18.52
C GLU A 227 -3.32 0.25 19.81
N ILE A 228 -4.36 1.07 19.95
CA ILE A 228 -5.25 1.08 21.11
C ILE A 228 -6.13 -0.17 21.15
N GLY A 229 -6.70 -0.55 20.03
CA GLY A 229 -7.50 -1.77 19.87
C GLY A 229 -8.88 -1.74 20.52
N GLY A 230 -9.60 -2.84 20.37
CA GLY A 230 -10.86 -3.09 21.05
C GLY A 230 -12.02 -2.16 20.65
N ARG A 231 -12.84 -1.77 21.64
CA ARG A 231 -13.99 -0.90 21.39
C ARG A 231 -13.59 0.51 20.96
N VAL A 232 -12.48 1.02 21.48
CA VAL A 232 -12.00 2.38 21.20
C VAL A 232 -11.53 2.48 19.75
N GLU A 233 -10.85 1.46 19.24
CA GLU A 233 -10.46 1.33 17.83
C GLU A 233 -11.64 1.64 16.89
N ARG A 234 -12.77 0.97 17.11
CA ARG A 234 -13.96 1.12 16.27
C ARG A 234 -14.55 2.53 16.36
N ILE A 235 -14.68 3.06 17.57
CA ILE A 235 -15.22 4.42 17.78
C ILE A 235 -14.32 5.45 17.08
N MET A 236 -13.00 5.33 17.21
CA MET A 236 -12.05 6.26 16.58
C MET A 236 -12.13 6.20 15.05
N MET A 237 -12.29 5.01 14.47
CA MET A 237 -12.44 4.84 13.03
C MET A 237 -13.75 5.48 12.54
N ASP A 238 -14.87 5.19 13.19
CA ASP A 238 -16.18 5.72 12.82
C ASP A 238 -16.21 7.25 12.89
N GLU A 239 -15.69 7.85 13.97
CA GLU A 239 -15.64 9.30 14.16
C GLU A 239 -14.68 9.98 13.16
N MET A 240 -13.51 9.39 12.93
CA MET A 240 -12.55 9.91 11.95
C MET A 240 -13.14 9.90 10.53
N ILE A 241 -13.77 8.81 10.11
CA ILE A 241 -14.43 8.71 8.81
C ILE A 241 -15.55 9.76 8.71
N ALA A 242 -16.38 9.92 9.74
CA ALA A 242 -17.45 10.91 9.76
C ALA A 242 -16.91 12.35 9.60
N MET A 243 -15.81 12.68 10.29
CA MET A 243 -15.16 14.00 10.19
C MET A 243 -14.60 14.24 8.78
N VAL A 244 -13.82 13.30 8.25
CA VAL A 244 -13.19 13.43 6.93
C VAL A 244 -14.24 13.50 5.83
N ARG A 245 -15.22 12.60 5.85
CA ARG A 245 -16.34 12.58 4.89
C ARG A 245 -17.16 13.87 4.96
N GLY A 246 -17.50 14.34 6.16
CA GLY A 246 -18.26 15.58 6.36
C GLY A 246 -17.52 16.79 5.80
N HIS A 247 -16.23 16.90 6.10
CA HIS A 247 -15.39 17.99 5.58
C HIS A 247 -15.30 17.96 4.06
N LEU A 248 -14.98 16.81 3.47
CA LEU A 248 -14.84 16.68 2.02
C LEU A 248 -16.18 16.82 1.29
N SER A 249 -17.29 16.33 1.86
CA SER A 249 -18.62 16.55 1.30
C SER A 249 -18.97 18.04 1.20
N THR A 250 -18.62 18.85 2.19
CA THR A 250 -18.80 20.30 2.14
C THR A 250 -17.85 20.93 1.12
N PHE A 251 -16.56 20.63 1.22
CA PHE A 251 -15.55 21.19 0.32
C PHE A 251 -15.84 20.92 -1.16
N LEU A 252 -16.30 19.72 -1.52
CA LEU A 252 -16.56 19.31 -2.91
C LEU A 252 -17.92 19.81 -3.45
N ARG A 253 -18.86 20.21 -2.59
CA ARG A 253 -20.17 20.75 -3.01
C ARG A 253 -20.18 22.26 -3.12
N ASP A 254 -19.27 22.93 -2.44
CA ASP A 254 -19.15 24.39 -2.46
C ASP A 254 -18.40 24.90 -3.72
N HIS A 255 -18.11 23.98 -4.64
CA HIS A 255 -17.40 24.19 -5.90
C HIS A 255 -18.04 23.40 -7.02
#